data_2dd8810d471be1aafe019dc9f231288d
#
_entry.id   2dd8810d471be1aafe019dc9f231288d
#
_cell.length_a   1.000
_cell.length_b   1.000
_cell.length_c   1.000
_cell.angle_alpha   90.00
_cell.angle_beta   90.00
_cell.angle_gamma   90.00
#
_symmetry.space_group_name_H-M   'P 1'
#
loop_
_entity.id
_entity.type
_entity.pdbx_description
1 polymer ?
#
loop_
_entity_poly.entity_id
_entity_poly.type
_entity_poly.pdbx_seq_one_letter_code
_entity_poly.pdbx_strand_id
1 'polypeptide(L)'
;RGWFSRVGISSLPMPKDGKSHRNELERREKLLAVQRASNLQSILNIALNVSISESSNDSLDPDWFFAFTSMAEEIYSPAMQELWGKIFAVEINRPGSFSLRSLQTLKSLTHRDAKLFSKTASMASKRSNELIPRILVGYRNQRRWYSIFSSSTNEQINLAGVGLSYPDLLALQDMKLLY
;
A
#
# COMPACT_ATOMS: atom_id res chain seq x y z
N ARG A 1 6.97 -23.15 -14.09
CA ARG A 1 8.47 -23.17 -14.12
C ARG A 1 9.08 -21.79 -13.81
N GLY A 2 8.48 -20.68 -14.26
CA GLY A 2 9.08 -19.33 -14.11
C GLY A 2 9.27 -18.83 -12.67
N TRP A 3 8.36 -19.13 -11.75
CA TRP A 3 8.46 -18.68 -10.35
C TRP A 3 9.54 -19.39 -9.55
N PHE A 4 9.67 -20.69 -9.71
CA PHE A 4 10.70 -21.48 -9.02
C PHE A 4 12.11 -21.07 -9.39
N SER A 5 12.37 -20.72 -10.68
CA SER A 5 13.68 -20.25 -11.11
C SER A 5 14.02 -18.87 -10.53
N ARG A 6 13.04 -17.99 -10.32
CA ARG A 6 13.26 -16.66 -9.68
C ARG A 6 13.70 -16.75 -8.22
N VAL A 7 13.23 -17.77 -7.50
CA VAL A 7 13.66 -18.04 -6.11
C VAL A 7 14.86 -19.00 -6.04
N GLY A 8 15.50 -19.31 -7.16
CA GLY A 8 16.67 -20.18 -7.20
C GLY A 8 16.41 -21.66 -6.90
N ILE A 9 15.14 -22.09 -7.00
CA ILE A 9 14.77 -23.49 -6.83
C ILE A 9 14.84 -24.16 -8.20
N SER A 10 15.80 -25.04 -8.38
CA SER A 10 15.88 -25.91 -9.56
C SER A 10 14.99 -27.15 -9.36
N SER A 11 14.37 -27.62 -10.45
CA SER A 11 13.55 -28.84 -10.45
C SER A 11 14.39 -30.13 -10.44
N LEU A 12 15.68 -30.01 -10.22
CA LEU A 12 16.59 -31.15 -10.11
C LEU A 12 16.48 -31.81 -8.74
N PRO A 13 16.60 -33.15 -8.65
CA PRO A 13 16.64 -33.83 -7.37
C PRO A 13 17.77 -33.28 -6.50
N MET A 14 17.53 -33.15 -5.20
CA MET A 14 18.50 -32.66 -4.23
C MET A 14 19.83 -33.42 -4.38
N PRO A 15 20.96 -32.72 -4.55
CA PRO A 15 22.24 -33.38 -4.62
C PRO A 15 22.55 -34.06 -3.28
N LYS A 16 23.01 -35.29 -3.34
CA LYS A 16 23.33 -36.07 -2.13
C LYS A 16 24.66 -35.68 -1.48
N ASP A 17 25.48 -34.84 -2.12
CA ASP A 17 26.78 -34.39 -1.63
C ASP A 17 26.70 -33.02 -0.97
N GLY A 18 27.25 -32.91 0.23
CA GLY A 18 27.23 -31.67 1.05
C GLY A 18 27.90 -30.46 0.36
N LYS A 19 28.86 -30.68 -0.53
CA LYS A 19 29.51 -29.59 -1.32
C LYS A 19 28.56 -29.04 -2.39
N SER A 20 27.78 -29.90 -3.04
CA SER A 20 26.81 -29.48 -4.04
C SER A 20 25.64 -28.71 -3.41
N HIS A 21 25.22 -29.11 -2.23
CA HIS A 21 24.18 -28.41 -1.48
C HIS A 21 24.62 -26.99 -1.05
N ARG A 22 25.86 -26.82 -0.60
CA ARG A 22 26.42 -25.50 -0.28
C ARG A 22 26.44 -24.58 -1.48
N ASN A 23 26.90 -25.07 -2.64
CA ASN A 23 26.94 -24.29 -3.88
C ASN A 23 25.54 -23.85 -4.33
N GLU A 24 24.52 -24.66 -4.14
CA GLU A 24 23.13 -24.32 -4.43
C GLU A 24 22.58 -23.26 -3.48
N LEU A 25 22.88 -23.35 -2.19
CA LEU A 25 22.51 -22.32 -1.20
C LEU A 25 23.14 -20.98 -1.55
N GLU A 26 24.45 -20.95 -1.79
CA GLU A 26 25.17 -19.73 -2.18
C GLU A 26 24.61 -19.11 -3.50
N ARG A 27 24.29 -19.96 -4.47
CA ARG A 27 23.65 -19.51 -5.71
C ARG A 27 22.29 -18.89 -5.46
N ARG A 28 21.48 -19.52 -4.60
CA ARG A 28 20.17 -19.03 -4.23
C ARG A 28 20.26 -17.68 -3.50
N GLU A 29 21.16 -17.55 -2.56
CA GLU A 29 21.39 -16.30 -1.84
C GLU A 29 21.80 -15.16 -2.79
N LYS A 30 22.73 -15.43 -3.72
CA LYS A 30 23.13 -14.45 -4.74
C LYS A 30 21.97 -14.02 -5.63
N LEU A 31 21.13 -14.97 -6.09
CA LEU A 31 19.97 -14.65 -6.91
C LEU A 31 18.94 -13.80 -6.14
N LEU A 32 18.69 -14.12 -4.86
CA LEU A 32 17.79 -13.34 -4.01
C LEU A 32 18.35 -11.93 -3.75
N ALA A 33 19.66 -11.80 -3.50
CA ALA A 33 20.29 -10.50 -3.29
C ALA A 33 20.20 -9.61 -4.56
N VAL A 34 20.47 -10.18 -5.74
CA VAL A 34 20.31 -9.45 -7.01
C VAL A 34 18.86 -9.04 -7.25
N GLN A 35 17.90 -9.92 -6.95
CA GLN A 35 16.48 -9.60 -7.11
C GLN A 35 16.04 -8.48 -6.16
N ARG A 36 16.46 -8.51 -4.89
CA ARG A 36 16.20 -7.46 -3.90
C ARG A 36 16.76 -6.11 -4.36
N ALA A 37 18.03 -6.09 -4.77
CA ALA A 37 18.65 -4.88 -5.31
C ALA A 37 17.91 -4.33 -6.54
N SER A 38 17.48 -5.21 -7.45
CA SER A 38 16.69 -4.83 -8.63
C SER A 38 15.32 -4.24 -8.25
N ASN A 39 14.64 -4.82 -7.25
CA ASN A 39 13.36 -4.30 -6.76
C ASN A 39 13.52 -2.87 -6.21
N LEU A 40 14.51 -2.66 -5.33
CA LEU A 40 14.80 -1.35 -4.78
C LEU A 40 15.16 -0.34 -5.88
N GLN A 41 16.03 -0.72 -6.81
CA GLN A 41 16.41 0.15 -7.93
C GLN A 41 15.20 0.57 -8.78
N SER A 42 14.28 -0.35 -9.05
CA SER A 42 13.05 -0.06 -9.78
C SER A 42 12.20 1.00 -9.04
N ILE A 43 12.03 0.85 -7.73
CA ILE A 43 11.28 1.78 -6.89
C ILE A 43 11.94 3.15 -6.86
N LEU A 44 13.26 3.22 -6.68
CA LEU A 44 14.00 4.48 -6.66
C LEU A 44 13.95 5.19 -8.01
N ASN A 45 14.04 4.46 -9.13
CA ASN A 45 13.90 5.03 -10.46
C ASN A 45 12.52 5.64 -10.69
N ILE A 46 11.45 5.00 -10.20
CA ILE A 46 10.10 5.55 -10.26
C ILE A 46 10.02 6.85 -9.44
N ALA A 47 10.59 6.85 -8.24
CA ALA A 47 10.61 8.03 -7.39
C ALA A 47 11.32 9.20 -8.04
N LEU A 48 12.47 8.98 -8.66
CA LEU A 48 13.23 10.00 -9.39
C LEU A 48 12.43 10.60 -10.55
N ASN A 49 11.68 9.76 -11.29
CA ASN A 49 10.85 10.24 -12.39
C ASN A 49 9.63 11.07 -11.93
N VAL A 50 9.19 10.89 -10.70
CA VAL A 50 8.04 11.63 -10.12
C VAL A 50 8.50 12.92 -9.40
N SER A 51 9.72 12.95 -8.87
CA SER A 51 10.25 14.05 -8.02
C SER A 51 10.72 15.28 -8.81
N ILE A 52 10.08 15.68 -9.88
CA ILE A 52 10.54 16.77 -10.77
C ILE A 52 10.32 18.18 -10.17
N SER A 53 9.78 18.35 -8.97
CA SER A 53 9.46 19.70 -8.45
C SER A 53 9.72 19.81 -6.95
N GLU A 54 10.56 20.80 -6.62
CA GLU A 54 10.76 21.37 -5.29
C GLU A 54 11.36 20.44 -4.21
N SER A 55 12.68 20.46 -4.11
CA SER A 55 13.37 19.93 -2.92
C SER A 55 13.02 20.79 -1.68
N SER A 56 12.43 20.17 -0.67
CA SER A 56 12.38 20.77 0.65
C SER A 56 13.81 20.86 1.23
N ASN A 57 14.09 21.88 2.04
CA ASN A 57 15.36 21.99 2.77
C ASN A 57 15.44 20.99 3.96
N ASP A 58 14.37 20.24 4.21
CA ASP A 58 14.33 19.28 5.30
C ASP A 58 15.02 17.97 4.89
N SER A 59 15.89 17.46 5.75
CA SER A 59 16.58 16.20 5.51
C SER A 59 15.65 15.01 5.80
N LEU A 60 15.68 14.02 4.93
CA LEU A 60 15.02 12.75 5.15
C LEU A 60 15.57 12.06 6.40
N ASP A 61 14.68 11.53 7.24
CA ASP A 61 15.05 10.75 8.42
C ASP A 61 15.82 9.47 8.02
N PRO A 62 17.08 9.29 8.47
CA PRO A 62 17.87 8.11 8.13
C PRO A 62 17.22 6.80 8.58
N ASP A 63 16.61 6.74 9.76
CA ASP A 63 15.97 5.53 10.29
C ASP A 63 14.75 5.16 9.44
N TRP A 64 13.97 6.16 9.03
CA TRP A 64 12.88 5.97 8.09
C TRP A 64 13.40 5.43 6.74
N PHE A 65 14.46 6.02 6.21
CA PHE A 65 15.03 5.61 4.92
C PHE A 65 15.53 4.16 4.94
N PHE A 66 16.26 3.75 5.98
CA PHE A 66 16.74 2.37 6.10
C PHE A 66 15.59 1.38 6.28
N ALA A 67 14.57 1.72 7.05
CA ALA A 67 13.38 0.89 7.18
C ALA A 67 12.60 0.79 5.85
N PHE A 68 12.45 1.91 5.13
CA PHE A 68 11.84 1.92 3.80
C PHE A 68 12.57 1.01 2.81
N THR A 69 13.90 1.17 2.68
CA THR A 69 14.71 0.39 1.72
C THR A 69 14.63 -1.11 2.02
N SER A 70 14.73 -1.50 3.29
CA SER A 70 14.58 -2.90 3.71
C SER A 70 13.22 -3.49 3.33
N MET A 71 12.14 -2.72 3.46
CA MET A 71 10.81 -3.16 3.04
C MET A 71 10.65 -3.17 1.52
N ALA A 72 11.20 -2.17 0.82
CA ALA A 72 11.13 -1.99 -0.63
C ALA A 72 11.80 -3.12 -1.41
N GLU A 73 12.92 -3.65 -0.91
CA GLU A 73 13.63 -4.79 -1.50
C GLU A 73 12.73 -6.03 -1.66
N GLU A 74 11.71 -6.17 -0.83
CA GLU A 74 10.80 -7.31 -0.84
C GLU A 74 9.53 -7.07 -1.66
N ILE A 75 9.42 -5.96 -2.37
CA ILE A 75 8.27 -5.63 -3.22
C ILE A 75 8.52 -6.12 -4.64
N TYR A 76 7.82 -7.18 -5.03
CA TYR A 76 8.00 -7.86 -6.33
C TYR A 76 6.97 -7.44 -7.39
N SER A 77 5.80 -6.96 -6.97
CA SER A 77 4.73 -6.56 -7.89
C SER A 77 5.02 -5.20 -8.52
N PRO A 78 4.99 -5.05 -9.86
CA PRO A 78 5.21 -3.75 -10.51
C PRO A 78 4.25 -2.66 -10.04
N ALA A 79 2.98 -3.00 -9.81
CA ALA A 79 1.99 -2.05 -9.30
C ALA A 79 2.33 -1.54 -7.89
N MET A 80 2.85 -2.44 -7.02
CA MET A 80 3.31 -2.05 -5.69
C MET A 80 4.62 -1.26 -5.77
N GLN A 81 5.54 -1.61 -6.67
CA GLN A 81 6.76 -0.83 -6.89
C GLN A 81 6.44 0.60 -7.33
N GLU A 82 5.44 0.78 -8.20
CA GLU A 82 4.96 2.10 -8.60
C GLU A 82 4.40 2.90 -7.41
N LEU A 83 3.56 2.28 -6.59
CA LEU A 83 3.02 2.90 -5.37
C LEU A 83 4.14 3.30 -4.41
N TRP A 84 5.10 2.40 -4.15
CA TRP A 84 6.22 2.65 -3.24
C TRP A 84 7.16 3.73 -3.77
N GLY A 85 7.38 3.80 -5.08
CA GLY A 85 8.13 4.89 -5.72
C GLY A 85 7.45 6.25 -5.51
N LYS A 86 6.13 6.33 -5.68
CA LYS A 86 5.36 7.55 -5.43
C LYS A 86 5.39 7.96 -3.95
N ILE A 87 5.31 7.00 -3.01
CA ILE A 87 5.43 7.25 -1.57
C ILE A 87 6.80 7.85 -1.25
N PHE A 88 7.88 7.27 -1.79
CA PHE A 88 9.23 7.77 -1.58
C PHE A 88 9.43 9.18 -2.15
N ALA A 89 8.88 9.45 -3.34
CA ALA A 89 8.91 10.79 -3.94
C ALA A 89 8.21 11.84 -3.05
N VAL A 90 7.05 11.49 -2.47
CA VAL A 90 6.35 12.39 -1.55
C VAL A 90 7.14 12.61 -0.26
N GLU A 91 7.73 11.56 0.31
CA GLU A 91 8.53 11.65 1.54
C GLU A 91 9.78 12.49 1.35
N ILE A 92 10.47 12.40 0.19
CA ILE A 92 11.61 13.28 -0.13
C ILE A 92 11.17 14.74 -0.17
N ASN A 93 10.02 15.02 -0.79
CA ASN A 93 9.52 16.39 -0.93
C ASN A 93 8.93 16.94 0.38
N ARG A 94 8.41 16.09 1.24
CA ARG A 94 7.78 16.42 2.53
C ARG A 94 8.12 15.36 3.56
N PRO A 95 9.28 15.42 4.21
CA PRO A 95 9.67 14.47 5.24
C PRO A 95 8.63 14.37 6.37
N GLY A 96 8.37 13.15 6.84
CA GLY A 96 7.34 12.87 7.84
C GLY A 96 5.92 12.69 7.30
N SER A 97 5.73 12.64 5.96
CA SER A 97 4.43 12.37 5.33
C SER A 97 3.92 10.95 5.61
N PHE A 98 4.82 9.98 5.71
CA PHE A 98 4.48 8.58 5.94
C PHE A 98 5.19 8.02 7.17
N SER A 99 4.40 7.49 8.11
CA SER A 99 4.97 6.76 9.25
C SER A 99 5.44 5.37 8.85
N LEU A 100 6.40 4.80 9.60
CA LEU A 100 6.82 3.41 9.41
C LEU A 100 5.67 2.41 9.56
N ARG A 101 4.71 2.70 10.45
CA ARG A 101 3.48 1.90 10.61
C ARG A 101 2.65 1.90 9.33
N SER A 102 2.51 3.05 8.66
CA SER A 102 1.81 3.14 7.38
C SER A 102 2.47 2.30 6.30
N LEU A 103 3.81 2.31 6.23
CA LEU A 103 4.58 1.49 5.30
C LEU A 103 4.39 -0.01 5.57
N GLN A 104 4.43 -0.43 6.83
CA GLN A 104 4.18 -1.82 7.23
C GLN A 104 2.77 -2.28 6.83
N THR A 105 1.76 -1.44 7.05
CA THR A 105 0.39 -1.72 6.64
C THR A 105 0.30 -1.86 5.12
N LEU A 106 0.87 -0.93 4.35
CA LEU A 106 0.89 -0.99 2.89
C LEU A 106 1.62 -2.25 2.37
N LYS A 107 2.72 -2.65 2.99
CA LYS A 107 3.45 -3.88 2.64
C LYS A 107 2.59 -5.14 2.85
N SER A 108 1.73 -5.15 3.85
CA SER A 108 0.87 -6.29 4.17
C SER A 108 -0.35 -6.42 3.26
N LEU A 109 -0.68 -5.38 2.47
CA LEU A 109 -1.84 -5.41 1.58
C LEU A 109 -1.65 -6.41 0.44
N THR A 110 -2.67 -7.23 0.24
CA THR A 110 -2.77 -8.01 -1.01
C THR A 110 -3.21 -7.10 -2.16
N HIS A 111 -3.06 -7.59 -3.40
CA HIS A 111 -3.55 -6.85 -4.56
C HIS A 111 -5.06 -6.57 -4.50
N ARG A 112 -5.83 -7.48 -3.92
CA ARG A 112 -7.28 -7.31 -3.69
C ARG A 112 -7.53 -6.18 -2.69
N ASP A 113 -6.81 -6.18 -1.58
CA ASP A 113 -6.95 -5.17 -0.51
C ASP A 113 -6.57 -3.79 -1.01
N ALA A 114 -5.49 -3.69 -1.80
CA ALA A 114 -5.06 -2.44 -2.41
C ALA A 114 -6.12 -1.87 -3.38
N LYS A 115 -6.76 -2.72 -4.19
CA LYS A 115 -7.87 -2.31 -5.07
C LYS A 115 -9.07 -1.85 -4.25
N LEU A 116 -9.41 -2.59 -3.20
CA LEU A 116 -10.52 -2.28 -2.31
C LEU A 116 -10.28 -0.94 -1.62
N PHE A 117 -9.08 -0.73 -1.07
CA PHE A 117 -8.69 0.53 -0.44
C PHE A 117 -8.73 1.70 -1.42
N SER A 118 -8.18 1.54 -2.63
CA SER A 118 -8.21 2.57 -3.67
C SER A 118 -9.64 2.97 -4.03
N LYS A 119 -10.55 1.99 -4.18
CA LYS A 119 -11.97 2.24 -4.45
C LYS A 119 -12.63 2.98 -3.29
N THR A 120 -12.38 2.54 -2.07
CA THR A 120 -12.93 3.15 -0.85
C THR A 120 -12.43 4.59 -0.68
N ALA A 121 -11.14 4.82 -0.92
CA ALA A 121 -10.52 6.14 -0.87
C ALA A 121 -11.11 7.11 -1.93
N SER A 122 -11.47 6.60 -3.11
CA SER A 122 -12.12 7.42 -4.15
C SER A 122 -13.53 7.90 -3.78
N MET A 123 -14.19 7.22 -2.83
CA MET A 123 -15.50 7.61 -2.30
C MET A 123 -15.40 8.54 -1.08
N ALA A 124 -14.19 8.72 -0.55
CA ALA A 124 -13.98 9.56 0.60
C ALA A 124 -14.12 11.05 0.23
N SER A 125 -14.85 11.78 1.05
CA SER A 125 -15.03 13.21 0.92
C SER A 125 -14.49 13.94 2.14
N LYS A 126 -14.01 15.15 1.95
CA LYS A 126 -13.45 15.99 3.01
C LYS A 126 -14.17 17.33 3.04
N ARG A 127 -14.63 17.74 4.21
CA ARG A 127 -15.10 19.12 4.43
C ARG A 127 -13.92 20.08 4.55
N SER A 128 -14.11 21.35 4.18
CA SER A 128 -13.05 22.37 4.18
C SER A 128 -12.32 22.51 5.51
N ASN A 129 -12.97 22.25 6.63
CA ASN A 129 -12.42 22.40 7.98
C ASN A 129 -12.05 21.07 8.67
N GLU A 130 -12.14 19.94 7.97
CA GLU A 130 -11.79 18.64 8.53
C GLU A 130 -10.45 18.16 7.96
N LEU A 131 -9.61 17.58 8.83
CA LEU A 131 -8.31 17.03 8.41
C LEU A 131 -8.45 15.62 7.82
N ILE A 132 -9.43 14.85 8.29
CA ILE A 132 -9.60 13.44 7.95
C ILE A 132 -10.73 13.28 6.92
N PRO A 133 -10.48 12.65 5.77
CA PRO A 133 -11.52 12.31 4.82
C PRO A 133 -12.46 11.25 5.40
N ARG A 134 -13.75 11.33 5.07
CA ARG A 134 -14.79 10.41 5.56
C ARG A 134 -15.59 9.82 4.41
N ILE A 135 -16.07 8.62 4.60
CA ILE A 135 -17.00 7.98 3.67
C ILE A 135 -18.43 8.25 4.18
N LEU A 136 -19.24 8.80 3.30
CA LEU A 136 -20.64 9.06 3.62
C LEU A 136 -21.42 7.74 3.53
N VAL A 137 -21.87 7.22 4.67
CA VAL A 137 -22.66 5.98 4.77
C VAL A 137 -24.18 6.23 4.85
N GLY A 138 -24.57 7.47 5.09
CA GLY A 138 -25.97 7.87 5.17
C GLY A 138 -26.10 9.32 5.56
N TYR A 139 -27.27 9.84 5.38
CA TYR A 139 -27.61 11.19 5.83
C TYR A 139 -28.97 11.23 6.52
N ARG A 140 -29.08 12.14 7.46
CA ARG A 140 -30.32 12.39 8.18
C ARG A 140 -30.89 13.71 7.67
N ASN A 141 -32.07 13.67 7.07
CA ASN A 141 -32.78 14.87 6.71
C ASN A 141 -33.41 15.48 7.98
N GLN A 142 -32.85 16.63 8.42
CA GLN A 142 -33.41 17.34 9.57
C GLN A 142 -34.69 18.06 9.14
N ARG A 143 -35.74 17.86 9.91
CA ARG A 143 -37.01 18.56 9.69
C ARG A 143 -36.80 20.06 9.73
N ARG A 144 -37.31 20.75 8.72
CA ARG A 144 -37.56 22.18 8.82
C ARG A 144 -38.73 22.39 9.80
N TRP A 145 -38.60 23.33 10.69
CA TRP A 145 -39.54 23.57 11.80
C TRP A 145 -41.01 23.75 11.39
N TYR A 146 -41.29 24.06 10.13
CA TYR A 146 -42.63 24.22 9.58
C TYR A 146 -43.26 22.96 8.98
N SER A 147 -42.55 21.82 9.02
CA SER A 147 -43.06 20.54 8.50
C SER A 147 -43.42 19.57 9.65
N ILE A 148 -44.50 19.83 10.30
CA ILE A 148 -44.97 19.11 11.54
C ILE A 148 -45.37 17.66 11.20
N PHE A 149 -45.72 17.35 9.94
CA PHE A 149 -46.27 16.05 9.53
C PHE A 149 -45.30 15.16 8.73
N SER A 150 -44.09 15.57 8.46
CA SER A 150 -43.15 14.69 7.75
C SER A 150 -42.28 13.89 8.73
N SER A 151 -42.23 12.57 8.56
CA SER A 151 -41.33 11.70 9.31
C SER A 151 -39.87 11.99 8.96
N SER A 152 -38.99 12.05 9.95
CA SER A 152 -37.55 12.12 9.69
C SER A 152 -37.11 10.82 9.06
N THR A 153 -36.79 10.82 7.79
CA THR A 153 -36.25 9.67 7.06
C THR A 153 -34.76 9.65 7.24
N ASN A 154 -34.24 8.57 7.82
CA ASN A 154 -32.83 8.25 7.73
C ASN A 154 -32.61 7.53 6.40
N GLU A 155 -31.94 8.16 5.47
CA GLU A 155 -31.57 7.54 4.22
C GLU A 155 -30.16 6.96 4.34
N GLN A 156 -30.07 5.65 4.20
CA GLN A 156 -28.78 4.94 4.11
C GLN A 156 -28.34 4.90 2.65
N ILE A 157 -27.09 5.25 2.42
CA ILE A 157 -26.49 5.09 1.10
C ILE A 157 -26.17 3.61 0.90
N ASN A 158 -26.70 3.04 -0.18
CA ASN A 158 -26.39 1.66 -0.56
C ASN A 158 -24.96 1.56 -1.10
N LEU A 159 -23.98 1.41 -0.21
CA LEU A 159 -22.58 1.26 -0.56
C LEU A 159 -22.33 -0.02 -1.40
N ALA A 160 -23.14 -1.07 -1.21
CA ALA A 160 -23.07 -2.27 -2.02
C ALA A 160 -23.43 -2.00 -3.50
N GLY A 161 -24.38 -1.09 -3.76
CA GLY A 161 -24.75 -0.65 -5.10
C GLY A 161 -23.63 0.06 -5.84
N VAL A 162 -22.72 0.71 -5.13
CA VAL A 162 -21.48 1.29 -5.71
C VAL A 162 -20.29 0.34 -5.59
N GLY A 163 -20.57 -0.94 -5.20
CA GLY A 163 -19.61 -2.03 -5.20
C GLY A 163 -18.65 -2.04 -4.00
N LEU A 164 -19.08 -1.50 -2.86
CA LEU A 164 -18.40 -1.61 -1.57
C LEU A 164 -19.34 -2.39 -0.62
N SER A 165 -19.12 -3.69 -0.52
CA SER A 165 -19.94 -4.56 0.31
C SER A 165 -19.58 -4.45 1.80
N TYR A 166 -20.50 -4.89 2.67
CA TYR A 166 -20.25 -4.90 4.11
C TYR A 166 -19.01 -5.73 4.52
N PRO A 167 -18.77 -6.94 3.95
CA PRO A 167 -17.53 -7.67 4.17
C PRO A 167 -16.26 -6.89 3.76
N ASP A 168 -16.35 -6.08 2.71
CA ASP A 168 -15.22 -5.25 2.27
C ASP A 168 -14.89 -4.16 3.29
N LEU A 169 -15.92 -3.54 3.89
CA LEU A 169 -15.74 -2.56 4.96
C LEU A 169 -15.12 -3.19 6.21
N LEU A 170 -15.57 -4.39 6.60
CA LEU A 170 -14.99 -5.13 7.71
C LEU A 170 -13.53 -5.49 7.44
N ALA A 171 -13.19 -5.93 6.24
CA ALA A 171 -11.82 -6.23 5.87
C ALA A 171 -10.91 -5.00 5.97
N LEU A 172 -11.38 -3.82 5.52
CA LEU A 172 -10.63 -2.57 5.64
C LEU A 172 -10.48 -2.10 7.10
N GLN A 173 -11.51 -2.33 7.92
CA GLN A 173 -11.47 -2.02 9.35
C GLN A 173 -10.50 -2.95 10.09
N ASP A 174 -10.49 -4.24 9.77
CA ASP A 174 -9.56 -5.23 10.35
C ASP A 174 -8.10 -4.90 10.01
N MET A 175 -7.84 -4.42 8.80
CA MET A 175 -6.55 -3.89 8.37
C MET A 175 -6.23 -2.49 8.95
N LYS A 176 -7.10 -1.90 9.78
CA LYS A 176 -6.97 -0.55 10.36
C LYS A 176 -6.82 0.57 9.32
N LEU A 177 -7.39 0.38 8.15
CA LEU A 177 -7.47 1.38 7.08
C LEU A 177 -8.76 2.22 7.17
N LEU A 178 -9.75 1.75 7.91
CA LEU A 178 -10.98 2.46 8.29
C LEU A 178 -11.16 2.42 9.81
N TYR A 179 -11.71 3.49 10.35
CA TYR A 179 -12.09 3.65 11.76
C TYR A 179 -13.53 4.12 11.86
#